data_aa1f5daab74a4b59ecc0b343686ca3ef
#
_entry.id   aa1f5daab74a4b59ecc0b343686ca3ef
#
_cell.length_a   1.000
_cell.length_b   1.000
_cell.length_c   1.000
_cell.angle_alpha   90.00
_cell.angle_beta   90.00
_cell.angle_gamma   90.00
#
_symmetry.space_group_name_H-M   'P 1'
#
loop_
_entity.id
_entity.type
_entity.pdbx_description
1 polymer ?
#
loop_
_entity_poly.entity_id
_entity_poly.type
_entity_poly.pdbx_seq_one_letter_code
_entity_poly.pdbx_strand_id
1 'polypeptide(L)'
;MKAILIVEDDITFGMMLKTWLGKKGFEVSSVSNIARARKHIESQTVDLVLSDLRLPDYEGIDLLKWMNDRGLDIPLIIMTGYADIQSAVLAMKLGARDYIAKPVNPEELLKKISEALQTERTPTAHSAAKMSSKKVSPASSKETTETRRAYLEGESDAAKQLYNYVGLVAPTNMSVLINGSSGTGKEYVAHRIHQLSKRSDKPFIAVDCGSIPKELAASEFFGHVKGSFTGALTDKTGAFVAANGGTIFLDEIGNLSYEVQIQLLRALQERKIRPVGSTQEISVDIRLVSATNENLEQGIEKGTFREDLYHRINEFTLRMPDLKERKEDILLFANFFLDQANKELDKHLIGFDAKASQALLSYHWPGNLRQRKNIVKRATLLAQGSFITLLELGTDLLDTTTTCTTSMSLRNEETEKEHILEALRQTGNNKSKAAQLLNIDRKTLYNKLKLYNIDL
;
A
#
# COMPACT_ATOMS: atom_id res chain seq x y z
N MET A 1 7.41 -8.56 -40.11
CA MET A 1 7.25 -8.04 -38.76
C MET A 1 6.35 -9.02 -38.02
N LYS A 2 6.53 -9.17 -36.68
CA LYS A 2 5.62 -10.02 -35.90
C LYS A 2 4.37 -9.24 -35.58
N ALA A 3 3.19 -9.84 -35.76
CA ALA A 3 1.89 -9.23 -35.56
C ALA A 3 1.35 -9.49 -34.14
N ILE A 4 1.09 -8.45 -33.38
CA ILE A 4 0.56 -8.51 -32.00
C ILE A 4 -0.86 -7.95 -31.97
N LEU A 5 -1.81 -8.71 -31.43
CA LEU A 5 -3.17 -8.24 -31.15
C LEU A 5 -3.31 -7.88 -29.68
N ILE A 6 -3.68 -6.64 -29.39
CA ILE A 6 -4.04 -6.16 -28.06
C ILE A 6 -5.56 -6.20 -27.91
N VAL A 7 -6.06 -6.82 -26.83
CA VAL A 7 -7.48 -6.86 -26.47
C VAL A 7 -7.61 -6.13 -25.14
N GLU A 8 -8.12 -4.90 -25.19
CA GLU A 8 -8.13 -3.97 -24.05
C GLU A 8 -9.33 -3.04 -24.18
N ASP A 9 -10.15 -2.91 -23.14
CA ASP A 9 -11.34 -2.05 -23.14
C ASP A 9 -10.99 -0.57 -22.90
N ASP A 10 -9.91 -0.31 -22.15
CA ASP A 10 -9.36 1.05 -22.07
C ASP A 10 -8.68 1.42 -23.40
N ILE A 11 -9.42 2.19 -24.22
CA ILE A 11 -8.99 2.62 -25.56
C ILE A 11 -7.66 3.39 -25.46
N THR A 12 -7.47 4.18 -24.42
CA THR A 12 -6.27 5.03 -24.24
C THR A 12 -5.06 4.17 -23.92
N PHE A 13 -5.19 3.26 -22.97
CA PHE A 13 -4.14 2.30 -22.64
C PHE A 13 -3.79 1.40 -23.82
N GLY A 14 -4.79 0.88 -24.53
CA GLY A 14 -4.59 0.09 -25.73
C GLY A 14 -3.85 0.86 -26.84
N MET A 15 -4.19 2.13 -27.09
CA MET A 15 -3.48 2.99 -28.05
C MET A 15 -2.04 3.29 -27.62
N MET A 16 -1.79 3.52 -26.35
CA MET A 16 -0.44 3.75 -25.83
C MET A 16 0.44 2.52 -26.01
N LEU A 17 -0.04 1.34 -25.65
CA LEU A 17 0.67 0.07 -25.87
C LEU A 17 0.93 -0.16 -27.36
N LYS A 18 -0.07 0.06 -28.21
CA LYS A 18 0.05 -0.04 -29.67
C LYS A 18 1.18 0.86 -30.20
N THR A 19 1.19 2.12 -29.80
CA THR A 19 2.19 3.10 -30.25
C THR A 19 3.59 2.72 -29.76
N TRP A 20 3.70 2.28 -28.50
CA TRP A 20 4.96 1.91 -27.89
C TRP A 20 5.54 0.63 -28.50
N LEU A 21 4.76 -0.43 -28.65
CA LEU A 21 5.18 -1.67 -29.30
C LEU A 21 5.49 -1.45 -30.79
N GLY A 22 4.75 -0.57 -31.47
CA GLY A 22 5.05 -0.18 -32.87
C GLY A 22 6.44 0.45 -32.99
N LYS A 23 6.84 1.33 -32.06
CA LYS A 23 8.21 1.89 -31.99
C LYS A 23 9.29 0.83 -31.74
N LYS A 24 8.92 -0.33 -31.18
CA LYS A 24 9.82 -1.47 -30.95
C LYS A 24 9.89 -2.45 -32.11
N GLY A 25 9.20 -2.15 -33.23
CA GLY A 25 9.29 -2.94 -34.47
C GLY A 25 8.24 -4.03 -34.63
N PHE A 26 7.16 -4.00 -33.84
CA PHE A 26 6.02 -4.91 -33.98
C PHE A 26 4.92 -4.29 -34.84
N GLU A 27 4.18 -5.13 -35.57
CA GLU A 27 2.92 -4.73 -36.18
C GLU A 27 1.80 -4.94 -35.15
N VAL A 28 1.11 -3.87 -34.73
CA VAL A 28 0.19 -3.94 -33.60
C VAL A 28 -1.21 -3.51 -33.96
N SER A 29 -2.18 -4.39 -33.72
CA SER A 29 -3.61 -4.11 -33.79
C SER A 29 -4.19 -4.06 -32.37
N SER A 30 -5.18 -3.17 -32.13
CA SER A 30 -5.87 -3.06 -30.85
C SER A 30 -7.38 -3.14 -31.04
N VAL A 31 -8.05 -3.93 -30.20
CA VAL A 31 -9.50 -4.11 -30.17
C VAL A 31 -10.02 -4.02 -28.74
N SER A 32 -11.29 -3.60 -28.56
CA SER A 32 -11.83 -3.27 -27.25
C SER A 32 -12.67 -4.36 -26.58
N ASN A 33 -12.86 -5.52 -27.23
CA ASN A 33 -13.66 -6.62 -26.70
C ASN A 33 -13.34 -7.95 -27.40
N ILE A 34 -13.78 -9.05 -26.80
CA ILE A 34 -13.54 -10.42 -27.28
C ILE A 34 -14.22 -10.69 -28.63
N ALA A 35 -15.41 -10.17 -28.86
CA ALA A 35 -16.11 -10.38 -30.12
C ALA A 35 -15.32 -9.83 -31.32
N ARG A 36 -14.71 -8.65 -31.17
CA ARG A 36 -13.82 -8.07 -32.18
C ARG A 36 -12.49 -8.81 -32.28
N ALA A 37 -11.96 -9.28 -31.15
CA ALA A 37 -10.73 -10.07 -31.13
C ALA A 37 -10.89 -11.37 -31.92
N ARG A 38 -11.98 -12.13 -31.74
CA ARG A 38 -12.30 -13.32 -32.50
C ARG A 38 -12.37 -13.06 -33.99
N LYS A 39 -13.11 -12.01 -34.38
CA LYS A 39 -13.23 -11.62 -35.81
C LYS A 39 -11.86 -11.23 -36.41
N HIS A 40 -11.02 -10.55 -35.63
CA HIS A 40 -9.68 -10.16 -36.07
C HIS A 40 -8.76 -11.37 -36.29
N ILE A 41 -8.75 -12.32 -35.33
CA ILE A 41 -7.96 -13.56 -35.38
C ILE A 41 -8.41 -14.44 -36.58
N GLU A 42 -9.71 -14.45 -36.90
CA GLU A 42 -10.25 -15.20 -38.05
C GLU A 42 -9.90 -14.57 -39.42
N SER A 43 -9.68 -13.23 -39.45
CA SER A 43 -9.48 -12.48 -40.70
C SER A 43 -8.01 -12.11 -40.98
N GLN A 44 -7.14 -12.13 -39.99
CA GLN A 44 -5.75 -11.68 -40.09
C GLN A 44 -4.81 -12.62 -39.31
N THR A 45 -3.56 -12.69 -39.77
CA THR A 45 -2.52 -13.46 -39.07
C THR A 45 -2.07 -12.71 -37.82
N VAL A 46 -2.09 -13.40 -36.67
CA VAL A 46 -1.66 -12.88 -35.37
C VAL A 46 -0.59 -13.85 -34.84
N ASP A 47 0.58 -13.30 -34.46
CA ASP A 47 1.68 -14.08 -33.90
C ASP A 47 1.60 -14.15 -32.35
N LEU A 48 0.92 -13.18 -31.70
CA LEU A 48 0.78 -13.12 -30.24
C LEU A 48 -0.44 -12.29 -29.86
N VAL A 49 -1.15 -12.72 -28.83
CA VAL A 49 -2.28 -11.97 -28.23
C VAL A 49 -1.90 -11.46 -26.86
N LEU A 50 -2.09 -10.17 -26.62
CA LEU A 50 -2.07 -9.54 -25.30
C LEU A 50 -3.50 -9.21 -24.92
N SER A 51 -4.09 -9.88 -23.93
CA SER A 51 -5.48 -9.66 -23.55
C SER A 51 -5.59 -9.19 -22.13
N ASP A 52 -6.41 -8.16 -21.89
CA ASP A 52 -6.87 -7.89 -20.54
C ASP A 52 -7.66 -9.10 -20.01
N LEU A 53 -7.56 -9.32 -18.73
CA LEU A 53 -8.32 -10.34 -18.04
C LEU A 53 -9.81 -9.98 -17.98
N ARG A 54 -10.12 -8.70 -17.68
CA ARG A 54 -11.49 -8.19 -17.54
C ARG A 54 -11.85 -7.33 -18.73
N LEU A 55 -12.77 -7.81 -19.54
CA LEU A 55 -13.31 -7.14 -20.70
C LEU A 55 -14.83 -6.96 -20.54
N PRO A 56 -15.45 -5.97 -21.22
CA PRO A 56 -16.86 -5.64 -20.98
C PRO A 56 -17.85 -6.70 -21.42
N ASP A 57 -17.47 -7.59 -22.34
CA ASP A 57 -18.32 -8.67 -22.88
C ASP A 57 -18.06 -10.01 -22.20
N TYR A 58 -16.78 -10.41 -21.99
CA TYR A 58 -16.38 -11.68 -21.37
C TYR A 58 -14.99 -11.52 -20.72
N GLU A 59 -14.53 -12.52 -19.97
CA GLU A 59 -13.18 -12.52 -19.43
C GLU A 59 -12.14 -12.92 -20.51
N GLY A 60 -10.91 -12.39 -20.42
CA GLY A 60 -9.79 -12.75 -21.32
C GLY A 60 -9.51 -14.25 -21.36
N ILE A 61 -9.84 -14.97 -20.27
CA ILE A 61 -9.79 -16.44 -20.19
C ILE A 61 -10.75 -17.11 -21.20
N ASP A 62 -11.88 -16.50 -21.49
CA ASP A 62 -12.84 -17.06 -22.45
C ASP A 62 -12.38 -16.92 -23.91
N LEU A 63 -11.52 -15.94 -24.19
CA LEU A 63 -10.81 -15.86 -25.46
C LEU A 63 -9.81 -17.02 -25.58
N LEU A 64 -9.06 -17.31 -24.52
CA LEU A 64 -8.12 -18.43 -24.48
C LEU A 64 -8.81 -19.79 -24.71
N LYS A 65 -9.94 -20.04 -24.01
CA LYS A 65 -10.74 -21.26 -24.20
C LYS A 65 -11.22 -21.40 -25.64
N TRP A 66 -11.76 -20.30 -26.21
CA TRP A 66 -12.22 -20.26 -27.60
C TRP A 66 -11.10 -20.54 -28.60
N MET A 67 -9.88 -20.03 -28.35
CA MET A 67 -8.70 -20.33 -29.18
C MET A 67 -8.31 -21.79 -29.09
N ASN A 68 -8.30 -22.37 -27.89
CA ASN A 68 -7.98 -23.78 -27.64
C ASN A 68 -9.01 -24.72 -28.30
N ASP A 69 -10.31 -24.41 -28.19
CA ASP A 69 -11.39 -25.21 -28.79
C ASP A 69 -11.30 -25.24 -30.32
N ARG A 70 -10.70 -24.24 -30.95
CA ARG A 70 -10.46 -24.15 -32.39
C ARG A 70 -9.09 -24.64 -32.84
N GLY A 71 -8.27 -25.10 -31.90
CA GLY A 71 -6.92 -25.55 -32.19
C GLY A 71 -5.99 -24.44 -32.70
N LEU A 72 -6.25 -23.19 -32.37
CA LEU A 72 -5.42 -22.05 -32.73
C LEU A 72 -4.22 -21.96 -31.81
N ASP A 73 -3.05 -22.11 -32.39
CA ASP A 73 -1.77 -22.18 -31.68
C ASP A 73 -1.06 -20.84 -31.60
N ILE A 74 -1.79 -19.82 -31.14
CA ILE A 74 -1.29 -18.46 -30.97
C ILE A 74 -1.00 -18.23 -29.47
N PRO A 75 0.23 -17.87 -29.08
CA PRO A 75 0.54 -17.58 -27.68
C PRO A 75 -0.30 -16.40 -27.18
N LEU A 76 -0.89 -16.58 -26.00
CA LEU A 76 -1.69 -15.54 -25.33
C LEU A 76 -1.03 -15.18 -23.98
N ILE A 77 -0.78 -13.89 -23.78
CA ILE A 77 -0.32 -13.32 -22.51
C ILE A 77 -1.49 -12.54 -21.92
N ILE A 78 -1.84 -12.84 -20.66
CA ILE A 78 -2.88 -12.12 -19.93
C ILE A 78 -2.29 -10.89 -19.26
N MET A 79 -2.91 -9.73 -19.46
CA MET A 79 -2.67 -8.53 -18.68
C MET A 79 -3.72 -8.46 -17.56
N THR A 80 -3.31 -8.29 -16.30
CA THR A 80 -4.22 -8.34 -15.16
C THR A 80 -3.94 -7.24 -14.14
N GLY A 81 -4.99 -6.69 -13.54
CA GLY A 81 -4.87 -5.84 -12.36
C GLY A 81 -4.53 -6.67 -11.11
N TYR A 82 -3.98 -6.02 -10.09
CA TYR A 82 -3.48 -6.68 -8.85
C TYR A 82 -4.50 -7.54 -8.08
N ALA A 83 -5.79 -7.33 -8.29
CA ALA A 83 -6.83 -8.08 -7.58
C ALA A 83 -7.09 -9.50 -8.14
N ASP A 84 -6.48 -9.87 -9.28
CA ASP A 84 -6.89 -11.05 -10.07
C ASP A 84 -5.79 -12.11 -10.27
N ILE A 85 -4.83 -12.22 -9.35
CA ILE A 85 -3.75 -13.23 -9.41
C ILE A 85 -4.32 -14.66 -9.47
N GLN A 86 -5.41 -14.95 -8.77
CA GLN A 86 -6.05 -16.27 -8.83
C GLN A 86 -6.56 -16.59 -10.24
N SER A 87 -7.10 -15.62 -10.94
CA SER A 87 -7.54 -15.74 -12.32
C SER A 87 -6.36 -15.86 -13.30
N ALA A 88 -5.22 -15.19 -13.02
CA ALA A 88 -3.99 -15.36 -13.79
C ALA A 88 -3.44 -16.79 -13.65
N VAL A 89 -3.42 -17.37 -12.44
CA VAL A 89 -3.05 -18.77 -12.20
C VAL A 89 -4.00 -19.72 -12.93
N LEU A 90 -5.29 -19.43 -12.98
CA LEU A 90 -6.27 -20.21 -13.75
C LEU A 90 -5.99 -20.11 -15.25
N ALA A 91 -5.67 -18.93 -15.77
CA ALA A 91 -5.31 -18.73 -17.17
C ALA A 91 -4.07 -19.55 -17.55
N MET A 92 -3.03 -19.60 -16.72
CA MET A 92 -1.84 -20.43 -16.91
C MET A 92 -2.19 -21.93 -16.96
N LYS A 93 -3.09 -22.39 -16.08
CA LYS A 93 -3.58 -23.80 -16.10
C LYS A 93 -4.39 -24.13 -17.35
N LEU A 94 -5.01 -23.15 -17.98
CA LEU A 94 -5.78 -23.28 -19.21
C LEU A 94 -4.94 -23.11 -20.48
N GLY A 95 -3.63 -22.86 -20.35
CA GLY A 95 -2.71 -22.80 -21.47
C GLY A 95 -2.31 -21.39 -21.90
N ALA A 96 -2.57 -20.35 -21.11
CA ALA A 96 -1.97 -19.04 -21.34
C ALA A 96 -0.45 -19.17 -21.31
N ARG A 97 0.25 -18.45 -22.19
CA ARG A 97 1.70 -18.50 -22.28
C ARG A 97 2.38 -17.86 -21.08
N ASP A 98 1.85 -16.73 -20.64
CA ASP A 98 2.31 -15.99 -19.48
C ASP A 98 1.24 -14.99 -19.01
N TYR A 99 1.52 -14.30 -17.91
CA TYR A 99 0.72 -13.17 -17.46
C TYR A 99 1.59 -11.98 -17.07
N ILE A 100 1.03 -10.78 -17.10
CA ILE A 100 1.68 -9.52 -16.72
C ILE A 100 0.73 -8.71 -15.86
N ALA A 101 1.24 -8.21 -14.72
CA ALA A 101 0.48 -7.31 -13.85
C ALA A 101 0.47 -5.88 -14.41
N LYS A 102 -0.70 -5.23 -14.40
CA LYS A 102 -0.84 -3.80 -14.65
C LYS A 102 -0.59 -3.00 -13.37
N PRO A 103 0.12 -1.86 -13.41
CA PRO A 103 0.78 -1.21 -14.55
C PRO A 103 1.98 -1.99 -15.08
N VAL A 104 2.11 -2.02 -16.38
CA VAL A 104 3.05 -2.89 -17.09
C VAL A 104 4.49 -2.38 -16.98
N ASN A 105 5.42 -3.25 -16.59
CA ASN A 105 6.85 -2.97 -16.71
C ASN A 105 7.29 -3.17 -18.19
N PRO A 106 7.90 -2.15 -18.84
CA PRO A 106 8.27 -2.22 -20.25
C PRO A 106 9.26 -3.33 -20.58
N GLU A 107 10.28 -3.52 -19.73
CA GLU A 107 11.31 -4.54 -19.96
C GLU A 107 10.75 -5.94 -19.77
N GLU A 108 9.92 -6.13 -18.75
CA GLU A 108 9.25 -7.39 -18.50
C GLU A 108 8.29 -7.75 -19.63
N LEU A 109 7.51 -6.78 -20.13
CA LEU A 109 6.61 -7.00 -21.29
C LEU A 109 7.40 -7.42 -22.52
N LEU A 110 8.47 -6.70 -22.88
CA LEU A 110 9.30 -7.07 -24.04
C LEU A 110 9.95 -8.44 -23.88
N LYS A 111 10.44 -8.75 -22.67
CA LYS A 111 11.03 -10.07 -22.38
C LYS A 111 10.00 -11.18 -22.58
N LYS A 112 8.82 -11.07 -21.98
CA LYS A 112 7.74 -12.08 -22.10
C LYS A 112 7.22 -12.22 -23.54
N ILE A 113 7.09 -11.10 -24.27
CA ILE A 113 6.76 -11.14 -25.71
C ILE A 113 7.83 -11.88 -26.49
N SER A 114 9.12 -11.58 -26.25
CA SER A 114 10.24 -12.22 -26.94
C SER A 114 10.29 -13.72 -26.65
N GLU A 115 10.10 -14.11 -25.39
CA GLU A 115 10.06 -15.51 -24.96
C GLU A 115 8.86 -16.27 -25.57
N ALA A 116 7.69 -15.62 -25.61
CA ALA A 116 6.50 -16.20 -26.22
C ALA A 116 6.62 -16.40 -27.73
N LEU A 117 7.36 -15.54 -28.43
CA LEU A 117 7.57 -15.60 -29.88
C LEU A 117 8.75 -16.49 -30.32
N GLN A 118 9.69 -16.84 -29.38
CA GLN A 118 10.90 -17.61 -29.69
C GLN A 118 10.75 -19.12 -29.47
N THR A 119 9.73 -19.58 -28.74
CA THR A 119 9.62 -20.99 -28.36
C THR A 119 8.95 -21.80 -29.47
N GLU A 120 9.76 -22.50 -30.29
CA GLU A 120 9.34 -23.72 -31.03
C GLU A 120 9.02 -24.82 -30.00
N ARG A 121 7.93 -25.55 -30.20
CA ARG A 121 7.34 -26.48 -29.23
C ARG A 121 8.17 -27.72 -28.95
N THR A 122 8.31 -28.04 -27.66
CA THR A 122 8.38 -29.44 -27.19
C THR A 122 7.04 -29.79 -26.50
N PRO A 123 6.38 -30.89 -26.88
CA PRO A 123 5.14 -31.31 -26.26
C PRO A 123 5.41 -31.96 -24.91
N THR A 124 5.01 -31.33 -23.81
CA THR A 124 4.97 -31.95 -22.49
C THR A 124 3.59 -32.56 -22.23
N ALA A 125 3.61 -33.86 -22.02
CA ALA A 125 2.47 -34.73 -21.80
C ALA A 125 1.61 -34.33 -20.59
N HIS A 126 0.29 -34.28 -20.79
CA HIS A 126 -0.69 -34.14 -19.74
C HIS A 126 -0.84 -35.43 -18.94
N SER A 127 -0.63 -35.38 -17.65
CA SER A 127 -1.13 -36.35 -16.68
C SER A 127 -2.50 -35.90 -16.18
N ALA A 128 -3.52 -36.64 -16.52
CA ALA A 128 -4.89 -36.44 -16.12
C ALA A 128 -5.11 -36.93 -14.69
N ALA A 129 -5.56 -36.06 -13.78
CA ALA A 129 -6.18 -36.46 -12.53
C ALA A 129 -7.63 -35.91 -12.49
N LYS A 130 -8.59 -36.83 -12.64
CA LYS A 130 -10.03 -36.61 -12.37
C LYS A 130 -10.23 -36.31 -10.88
N MET A 131 -10.93 -35.21 -10.56
CA MET A 131 -11.71 -35.13 -9.31
C MET A 131 -12.98 -34.32 -9.49
N SER A 132 -14.03 -34.95 -9.06
CA SER A 132 -15.45 -34.75 -9.08
C SER A 132 -16.00 -33.36 -8.81
N SER A 133 -17.00 -33.03 -9.57
CA SER A 133 -17.92 -31.90 -9.47
C SER A 133 -18.81 -31.96 -8.23
N LYS A 134 -18.84 -30.89 -7.42
CA LYS A 134 -20.02 -30.55 -6.58
C LYS A 134 -20.56 -29.18 -7.01
N LYS A 135 -21.77 -29.19 -7.53
CA LYS A 135 -22.58 -28.01 -7.85
C LYS A 135 -22.89 -27.24 -6.58
N VAL A 136 -22.66 -25.94 -6.58
CA VAL A 136 -23.31 -25.00 -5.67
C VAL A 136 -23.91 -23.88 -6.53
N SER A 137 -25.22 -23.69 -6.37
CA SER A 137 -26.07 -22.73 -7.08
C SER A 137 -25.77 -21.28 -6.63
N PRO A 138 -25.95 -20.28 -7.49
CA PRO A 138 -25.71 -18.87 -7.11
C PRO A 138 -26.95 -18.26 -6.45
N ALA A 139 -26.79 -17.74 -5.25
CA ALA A 139 -27.77 -16.85 -4.64
C ALA A 139 -27.40 -15.39 -5.04
N SER A 140 -28.37 -14.74 -5.69
CA SER A 140 -28.30 -13.35 -6.08
C SER A 140 -28.39 -12.44 -4.85
N SER A 141 -27.39 -11.60 -4.63
CA SER A 141 -27.49 -10.43 -3.75
C SER A 141 -27.24 -9.17 -4.53
N LYS A 142 -28.24 -8.28 -4.53
CA LYS A 142 -28.16 -6.91 -5.07
C LYS A 142 -27.08 -6.14 -4.31
N GLU A 143 -26.00 -5.78 -4.97
CA GLU A 143 -24.96 -4.92 -4.41
C GLU A 143 -25.30 -3.44 -4.61
N THR A 144 -25.43 -2.75 -3.49
CA THR A 144 -25.39 -1.29 -3.41
C THR A 144 -23.96 -0.82 -3.74
N THR A 145 -23.87 0.09 -4.71
CA THR A 145 -22.63 0.70 -5.21
C THR A 145 -22.07 1.69 -4.19
N GLU A 146 -21.48 1.21 -3.11
CA GLU A 146 -20.52 1.99 -2.34
C GLU A 146 -19.13 1.68 -2.85
N THR A 147 -18.37 2.71 -3.15
CA THR A 147 -17.00 2.71 -3.66
C THR A 147 -16.14 1.75 -2.85
N ARG A 148 -16.00 0.49 -3.28
CA ARG A 148 -15.02 -0.46 -2.73
C ARG A 148 -13.65 0.17 -2.91
N ARG A 149 -13.06 0.69 -1.84
CA ARG A 149 -11.64 1.04 -1.80
C ARG A 149 -10.88 -0.24 -2.17
N ALA A 150 -10.24 -0.24 -3.34
CA ALA A 150 -9.40 -1.35 -3.74
C ALA A 150 -8.23 -1.45 -2.75
N TYR A 151 -8.16 -2.55 -2.03
CA TYR A 151 -7.12 -2.81 -1.05
C TYR A 151 -6.18 -3.89 -1.61
N LEU A 152 -4.88 -3.70 -1.42
CA LEU A 152 -3.85 -4.60 -1.89
C LEU A 152 -3.14 -5.25 -0.71
N GLU A 153 -3.07 -6.56 -0.70
CA GLU A 153 -2.27 -7.34 0.24
C GLU A 153 -0.89 -7.60 -0.37
N GLY A 154 0.18 -7.57 0.45
CA GLY A 154 1.52 -7.89 -0.02
C GLY A 154 1.71 -9.39 -0.25
N GLU A 155 2.68 -9.74 -1.09
CA GLU A 155 3.01 -11.12 -1.45
C GLU A 155 4.25 -11.66 -0.74
N SER A 156 5.02 -10.81 -0.06
CA SER A 156 6.19 -11.20 0.72
C SER A 156 5.81 -12.17 1.84
N ASP A 157 6.77 -12.97 2.30
CA ASP A 157 6.54 -13.91 3.41
C ASP A 157 6.12 -13.21 4.69
N ALA A 158 6.66 -12.02 4.97
CA ALA A 158 6.25 -11.18 6.10
C ALA A 158 4.78 -10.72 5.96
N ALA A 159 4.34 -10.35 4.76
CA ALA A 159 2.95 -10.00 4.50
C ALA A 159 2.03 -11.21 4.63
N LYS A 160 2.38 -12.36 4.06
CA LYS A 160 1.61 -13.61 4.18
C LYS A 160 1.44 -14.02 5.63
N GLN A 161 2.49 -13.93 6.43
CA GLN A 161 2.42 -14.24 7.86
C GLN A 161 1.46 -13.30 8.60
N LEU A 162 1.54 -11.99 8.32
CA LEU A 162 0.62 -11.00 8.88
C LEU A 162 -0.84 -11.33 8.54
N TYR A 163 -1.16 -11.59 7.25
CA TYR A 163 -2.53 -11.89 6.83
C TYR A 163 -3.04 -13.25 7.32
N ASN A 164 -2.17 -14.22 7.55
CA ASN A 164 -2.52 -15.46 8.26
C ASN A 164 -2.99 -15.16 9.69
N TYR A 165 -2.28 -14.30 10.44
CA TYR A 165 -2.72 -13.89 11.78
C TYR A 165 -4.01 -13.07 11.74
N VAL A 166 -4.17 -12.18 10.75
CA VAL A 166 -5.43 -11.46 10.52
C VAL A 166 -6.59 -12.45 10.32
N GLY A 167 -6.41 -13.47 9.47
CA GLY A 167 -7.41 -14.51 9.24
C GLY A 167 -7.79 -15.29 10.49
N LEU A 168 -6.84 -15.56 11.39
CA LEU A 168 -7.05 -16.26 12.65
C LEU A 168 -7.82 -15.39 13.67
N VAL A 169 -7.46 -14.12 13.80
CA VAL A 169 -8.05 -13.24 14.82
C VAL A 169 -9.37 -12.61 14.38
N ALA A 170 -9.58 -12.41 13.08
CA ALA A 170 -10.76 -11.72 12.56
C ALA A 170 -12.11 -12.33 13.01
N PRO A 171 -12.34 -13.68 13.01
CA PRO A 171 -13.60 -14.27 13.43
C PRO A 171 -13.85 -14.21 14.94
N THR A 172 -12.88 -13.81 15.75
CA THR A 172 -12.97 -13.71 17.22
C THR A 172 -13.50 -12.34 17.66
N ASN A 173 -13.85 -12.20 18.93
CA ASN A 173 -14.18 -10.92 19.55
C ASN A 173 -13.00 -10.30 20.32
N MET A 174 -11.80 -10.86 20.20
CA MET A 174 -10.60 -10.35 20.89
C MET A 174 -10.29 -8.93 20.47
N SER A 175 -9.83 -8.13 21.42
CA SER A 175 -9.21 -6.82 21.17
C SER A 175 -7.88 -7.02 20.42
N VAL A 176 -7.62 -6.24 19.39
CA VAL A 176 -6.40 -6.36 18.58
C VAL A 176 -5.60 -5.08 18.68
N LEU A 177 -4.32 -5.21 19.03
CA LEU A 177 -3.34 -4.13 19.02
C LEU A 177 -2.41 -4.28 17.81
N ILE A 178 -2.42 -3.30 16.91
CA ILE A 178 -1.59 -3.27 15.70
C ILE A 178 -0.38 -2.37 15.96
N ASN A 179 0.80 -2.94 16.12
CA ASN A 179 2.05 -2.23 16.30
C ASN A 179 2.81 -2.07 14.98
N GLY A 180 3.33 -0.89 14.70
CA GLY A 180 4.20 -0.67 13.54
C GLY A 180 4.43 0.79 13.22
N SER A 181 5.49 1.06 12.48
CA SER A 181 5.93 2.41 12.11
C SER A 181 4.84 3.20 11.37
N SER A 182 4.96 4.53 11.36
CA SER A 182 4.01 5.36 10.61
C SER A 182 4.01 5.04 9.12
N GLY A 183 2.81 5.05 8.52
CA GLY A 183 2.65 4.82 7.08
C GLY A 183 2.77 3.36 6.61
N THR A 184 2.84 2.36 7.51
CA THR A 184 2.91 0.93 7.16
C THR A 184 1.59 0.34 6.67
N GLY A 185 0.45 1.01 6.91
CA GLY A 185 -0.89 0.57 6.51
C GLY A 185 -1.71 -0.06 7.64
N LYS A 186 -1.53 0.37 8.90
CA LYS A 186 -2.26 -0.15 10.08
C LYS A 186 -3.79 -0.04 9.94
N GLU A 187 -4.29 1.10 9.45
CA GLU A 187 -5.73 1.32 9.19
C GLU A 187 -6.29 0.28 8.19
N TYR A 188 -5.51 -0.04 7.15
CA TYR A 188 -5.89 -1.06 6.19
C TYR A 188 -6.08 -2.43 6.84
N VAL A 189 -5.13 -2.85 7.69
CA VAL A 189 -5.21 -4.13 8.42
C VAL A 189 -6.40 -4.14 9.37
N ALA A 190 -6.66 -3.03 10.06
CA ALA A 190 -7.84 -2.91 10.93
C ALA A 190 -9.15 -3.07 10.14
N HIS A 191 -9.25 -2.45 8.97
CA HIS A 191 -10.41 -2.61 8.09
C HIS A 191 -10.55 -4.05 7.59
N ARG A 192 -9.43 -4.71 7.27
CA ARG A 192 -9.42 -6.11 6.84
C ARG A 192 -9.87 -7.06 7.94
N ILE A 193 -9.45 -6.83 9.20
CA ILE A 193 -9.93 -7.57 10.37
C ILE A 193 -11.46 -7.44 10.49
N HIS A 194 -12.00 -6.24 10.31
CA HIS A 194 -13.45 -6.02 10.35
C HIS A 194 -14.16 -6.77 9.22
N GLN A 195 -13.69 -6.66 7.98
CA GLN A 195 -14.28 -7.33 6.80
C GLN A 195 -14.34 -8.86 6.94
N LEU A 196 -13.32 -9.47 7.56
CA LEU A 196 -13.26 -10.91 7.78
C LEU A 196 -13.92 -11.34 9.10
N SER A 197 -14.48 -10.42 9.87
CA SER A 197 -15.13 -10.69 11.15
C SER A 197 -16.60 -11.06 10.99
N LYS A 198 -17.20 -11.57 12.07
CA LYS A 198 -18.65 -11.81 12.16
C LYS A 198 -19.48 -10.51 12.18
N ARG A 199 -18.81 -9.34 12.21
CA ARG A 199 -19.42 -8.00 12.26
C ARG A 199 -19.19 -7.23 10.96
N SER A 200 -18.85 -7.91 9.86
CA SER A 200 -18.52 -7.29 8.56
C SER A 200 -19.65 -6.45 7.94
N ASP A 201 -20.90 -6.74 8.29
CA ASP A 201 -22.11 -6.02 7.89
C ASP A 201 -22.50 -4.87 8.86
N LYS A 202 -21.74 -4.68 9.94
CA LYS A 202 -21.99 -3.70 11.01
C LYS A 202 -21.08 -2.48 10.84
N PRO A 203 -21.34 -1.37 11.57
CA PRO A 203 -20.52 -0.18 11.45
C PRO A 203 -19.04 -0.43 11.77
N PHE A 204 -18.16 0.19 10.96
CA PHE A 204 -16.73 0.35 11.23
C PHE A 204 -16.45 1.82 11.45
N ILE A 205 -16.13 2.21 12.68
CA ILE A 205 -15.84 3.60 13.04
C ILE A 205 -14.36 3.75 13.34
N ALA A 206 -13.66 4.53 12.52
CA ALA A 206 -12.24 4.85 12.71
C ALA A 206 -12.10 6.22 13.41
N VAL A 207 -11.26 6.27 14.42
CA VAL A 207 -10.95 7.48 15.18
C VAL A 207 -9.42 7.62 15.28
N ASP A 208 -8.89 8.73 14.79
CA ASP A 208 -7.49 9.10 14.93
C ASP A 208 -7.31 9.89 16.23
N CYS A 209 -6.73 9.25 17.26
CA CYS A 209 -6.52 9.83 18.57
C CYS A 209 -5.52 10.98 18.56
N GLY A 210 -4.59 11.01 17.60
CA GLY A 210 -3.60 12.07 17.45
C GLY A 210 -4.16 13.37 16.86
N SER A 211 -5.24 13.28 16.09
CA SER A 211 -5.86 14.44 15.44
C SER A 211 -6.88 15.18 16.33
N ILE A 212 -7.32 14.56 17.44
CA ILE A 212 -8.35 15.14 18.31
C ILE A 212 -7.69 15.97 19.43
N PRO A 213 -8.06 17.25 19.59
CA PRO A 213 -7.64 18.04 20.75
C PRO A 213 -8.02 17.34 22.06
N LYS A 214 -7.12 17.33 23.05
CA LYS A 214 -7.31 16.60 24.33
C LYS A 214 -8.60 16.99 25.05
N GLU A 215 -8.98 18.25 24.97
CA GLU A 215 -10.17 18.80 25.60
C GLU A 215 -11.47 18.31 24.98
N LEU A 216 -11.43 17.95 23.70
CA LEU A 216 -12.59 17.46 22.95
C LEU A 216 -12.66 15.93 22.87
N ALA A 217 -11.60 15.24 23.24
CA ALA A 217 -11.48 13.80 23.06
C ALA A 217 -12.61 13.04 23.77
N ALA A 218 -12.93 13.37 25.03
CA ALA A 218 -14.04 12.72 25.74
C ALA A 218 -15.38 12.90 25.01
N SER A 219 -15.64 14.09 24.46
CA SER A 219 -16.85 14.38 23.69
C SER A 219 -16.90 13.64 22.36
N GLU A 220 -15.76 13.50 21.65
CA GLU A 220 -15.67 12.74 20.39
C GLU A 220 -15.90 11.25 20.61
N PHE A 221 -15.31 10.69 21.68
CA PHE A 221 -15.45 9.27 21.99
C PHE A 221 -16.81 8.90 22.55
N PHE A 222 -17.26 9.61 23.59
CA PHE A 222 -18.42 9.20 24.40
C PHE A 222 -19.67 10.03 24.13
N GLY A 223 -19.53 11.15 23.40
CA GLY A 223 -20.63 12.09 23.17
C GLY A 223 -20.80 13.09 24.31
N HIS A 224 -21.71 14.04 24.13
CA HIS A 224 -22.06 15.01 25.15
C HIS A 224 -23.53 15.44 25.07
N VAL A 225 -24.07 15.92 26.18
CA VAL A 225 -25.38 16.55 26.21
C VAL A 225 -25.24 18.08 26.10
N LYS A 226 -26.24 18.71 25.54
CA LYS A 226 -26.32 20.19 25.42
C LYS A 226 -26.04 20.86 26.75
N GLY A 227 -25.18 21.90 26.73
CA GLY A 227 -24.82 22.68 27.91
C GLY A 227 -23.78 22.07 28.84
N SER A 228 -23.17 20.93 28.48
CA SER A 228 -22.16 20.25 29.32
C SER A 228 -20.82 20.98 29.43
N PHE A 229 -20.50 21.83 28.44
CA PHE A 229 -19.32 22.71 28.44
C PHE A 229 -19.55 23.94 27.56
N THR A 230 -18.67 24.94 27.64
CA THR A 230 -18.74 26.14 26.81
C THR A 230 -18.55 25.77 25.33
N GLY A 231 -19.62 25.86 24.52
CA GLY A 231 -19.64 25.43 23.13
C GLY A 231 -20.49 24.19 22.85
N ALA A 232 -21.02 23.49 23.85
CA ALA A 232 -21.96 22.37 23.68
C ALA A 232 -23.39 22.91 23.38
N LEU A 233 -23.59 23.37 22.14
CA LEU A 233 -24.86 23.97 21.68
C LEU A 233 -25.97 22.93 21.42
N THR A 234 -25.59 21.70 21.09
CA THR A 234 -26.48 20.58 20.77
C THR A 234 -25.95 19.28 21.40
N ASP A 235 -26.80 18.28 21.49
CA ASP A 235 -26.35 16.93 21.86
C ASP A 235 -25.48 16.34 20.74
N LYS A 236 -24.43 15.59 21.11
CA LYS A 236 -23.54 14.89 20.18
C LYS A 236 -23.45 13.41 20.50
N THR A 237 -23.68 12.58 19.49
CA THR A 237 -23.46 11.13 19.58
C THR A 237 -21.95 10.85 19.45
N GLY A 238 -21.39 10.13 20.43
CA GLY A 238 -19.97 9.74 20.41
C GLY A 238 -19.66 8.54 19.51
N ALA A 239 -18.38 8.37 19.19
CA ALA A 239 -17.87 7.28 18.32
C ALA A 239 -18.24 5.88 18.86
N PHE A 240 -18.27 5.69 20.19
CA PHE A 240 -18.66 4.41 20.81
C PHE A 240 -20.12 4.03 20.55
N VAL A 241 -21.02 5.01 20.59
CA VAL A 241 -22.44 4.76 20.26
C VAL A 241 -22.60 4.50 18.76
N ALA A 242 -21.90 5.27 17.93
CA ALA A 242 -21.90 5.09 16.47
C ALA A 242 -21.36 3.71 16.03
N ALA A 243 -20.40 3.15 16.79
CA ALA A 243 -19.82 1.83 16.55
C ALA A 243 -20.63 0.66 17.13
N ASN A 244 -21.75 0.95 17.80
CA ASN A 244 -22.50 -0.09 18.52
C ASN A 244 -22.94 -1.25 17.61
N GLY A 245 -22.70 -2.47 18.05
CA GLY A 245 -22.88 -3.71 17.30
C GLY A 245 -21.72 -4.03 16.34
N GLY A 246 -20.84 -3.06 16.07
CA GLY A 246 -19.78 -3.15 15.07
C GLY A 246 -18.36 -3.18 15.64
N THR A 247 -17.45 -2.47 14.96
CA THR A 247 -16.02 -2.37 15.31
C THR A 247 -15.62 -0.90 15.43
N ILE A 248 -14.93 -0.56 16.51
CA ILE A 248 -14.24 0.73 16.65
C ILE A 248 -12.74 0.51 16.41
N PHE A 249 -12.15 1.35 15.57
CA PHE A 249 -10.72 1.39 15.32
C PHE A 249 -10.15 2.69 15.90
N LEU A 250 -9.15 2.57 16.78
CA LEU A 250 -8.46 3.69 17.42
C LEU A 250 -7.02 3.74 16.90
N ASP A 251 -6.73 4.68 16.01
CA ASP A 251 -5.35 4.90 15.55
C ASP A 251 -4.61 5.83 16.52
N GLU A 252 -3.30 5.63 16.64
CA GLU A 252 -2.40 6.38 17.54
C GLU A 252 -2.88 6.40 19.00
N ILE A 253 -3.29 5.23 19.53
CA ILE A 253 -3.89 5.10 20.86
C ILE A 253 -2.98 5.62 22.01
N GLY A 254 -1.66 5.69 21.80
CA GLY A 254 -0.69 6.25 22.75
C GLY A 254 -0.92 7.74 23.04
N ASN A 255 -1.58 8.49 22.14
CA ASN A 255 -1.85 9.92 22.28
C ASN A 255 -3.05 10.26 23.18
N LEU A 256 -3.78 9.25 23.67
CA LEU A 256 -4.93 9.48 24.56
C LEU A 256 -4.53 10.14 25.89
N SER A 257 -5.28 11.15 26.30
CA SER A 257 -5.12 11.72 27.65
C SER A 257 -5.46 10.68 28.72
N TYR A 258 -4.83 10.80 29.89
CA TYR A 258 -5.04 9.87 31.01
C TYR A 258 -6.51 9.72 31.41
N GLU A 259 -7.28 10.79 31.35
CA GLU A 259 -8.72 10.81 31.65
C GLU A 259 -9.54 10.00 30.64
N VAL A 260 -9.23 10.10 29.34
CA VAL A 260 -9.88 9.33 28.29
C VAL A 260 -9.51 7.85 28.40
N GLN A 261 -8.27 7.54 28.80
CA GLN A 261 -7.86 6.14 29.04
C GLN A 261 -8.69 5.48 30.15
N ILE A 262 -9.02 6.21 31.24
CA ILE A 262 -9.90 5.71 32.33
C ILE A 262 -11.29 5.40 31.78
N GLN A 263 -11.87 6.34 31.02
CA GLN A 263 -13.22 6.15 30.46
C GLN A 263 -13.25 5.03 29.43
N LEU A 264 -12.21 4.91 28.60
CA LEU A 264 -12.05 3.82 27.64
C LEU A 264 -11.99 2.45 28.34
N LEU A 265 -11.20 2.34 29.41
CA LEU A 265 -11.14 1.10 30.18
C LEU A 265 -12.51 0.68 30.73
N ARG A 266 -13.27 1.63 31.32
CA ARG A 266 -14.64 1.38 31.78
C ARG A 266 -15.55 0.92 30.66
N ALA A 267 -15.52 1.60 29.50
CA ALA A 267 -16.32 1.21 28.33
C ALA A 267 -16.03 -0.21 27.87
N LEU A 268 -14.76 -0.66 27.94
CA LEU A 268 -14.36 -2.01 27.55
C LEU A 268 -14.70 -3.08 28.59
N GLN A 269 -14.68 -2.74 29.88
CA GLN A 269 -14.96 -3.67 30.97
C GLN A 269 -16.47 -3.80 31.24
N GLU A 270 -17.14 -2.66 31.40
CA GLU A 270 -18.55 -2.61 31.80
C GLU A 270 -19.53 -2.66 30.63
N ARG A 271 -19.02 -2.51 29.38
CA ARG A 271 -19.86 -2.41 28.16
C ARG A 271 -20.85 -1.26 28.24
N LYS A 272 -20.50 -0.21 28.94
CA LYS A 272 -21.30 1.00 29.13
C LYS A 272 -20.45 2.25 29.00
N ILE A 273 -21.04 3.28 28.46
CA ILE A 273 -20.44 4.61 28.37
C ILE A 273 -21.38 5.65 29.01
N ARG A 274 -20.81 6.79 29.39
CA ARG A 274 -21.56 7.94 29.88
C ARG A 274 -21.18 9.19 29.08
N PRO A 275 -22.12 9.79 28.35
CA PRO A 275 -21.87 11.06 27.67
C PRO A 275 -21.45 12.18 28.64
N VAL A 276 -20.60 13.10 28.18
CA VAL A 276 -20.15 14.23 28.98
C VAL A 276 -21.35 15.09 29.39
N GLY A 277 -21.43 15.38 30.69
CA GLY A 277 -22.58 16.12 31.28
C GLY A 277 -23.83 15.28 31.52
N SER A 278 -23.87 14.00 31.17
CA SER A 278 -25.00 13.10 31.43
C SER A 278 -24.75 12.21 32.65
N THR A 279 -25.83 11.87 33.36
CA THR A 279 -25.84 10.80 34.38
C THR A 279 -26.30 9.46 33.84
N GLN A 280 -26.86 9.42 32.63
CA GLN A 280 -27.34 8.21 31.99
C GLN A 280 -26.21 7.38 31.42
N GLU A 281 -26.26 6.07 31.69
CA GLU A 281 -25.36 5.11 31.08
C GLU A 281 -26.01 4.54 29.81
N ILE A 282 -25.20 4.41 28.74
CA ILE A 282 -25.60 3.82 27.47
C ILE A 282 -24.82 2.52 27.30
N SER A 283 -25.54 1.40 27.14
CA SER A 283 -24.91 0.11 26.86
C SER A 283 -24.37 0.07 25.42
N VAL A 284 -23.15 -0.42 25.24
CA VAL A 284 -22.48 -0.54 23.94
C VAL A 284 -21.84 -1.91 23.79
N ASP A 285 -22.09 -2.55 22.66
CA ASP A 285 -21.42 -3.79 22.25
C ASP A 285 -20.49 -3.48 21.07
N ILE A 286 -19.23 -3.32 21.37
CA ILE A 286 -18.21 -2.99 20.36
C ILE A 286 -17.07 -4.02 20.36
N ARG A 287 -16.46 -4.22 19.20
CA ARG A 287 -15.15 -4.84 19.04
C ARG A 287 -14.11 -3.76 18.92
N LEU A 288 -13.03 -3.83 19.70
CA LEU A 288 -11.93 -2.89 19.64
C LEU A 288 -10.80 -3.41 18.74
N VAL A 289 -10.36 -2.58 17.82
CA VAL A 289 -9.07 -2.69 17.13
C VAL A 289 -8.32 -1.39 17.40
N SER A 290 -7.09 -1.45 17.85
CA SER A 290 -6.26 -0.28 18.15
C SER A 290 -4.94 -0.35 17.41
N ALA A 291 -4.33 0.80 17.12
CA ALA A 291 -3.04 0.89 16.47
C ALA A 291 -2.14 1.92 17.15
N THR A 292 -0.84 1.66 17.10
CA THR A 292 0.18 2.57 17.61
C THR A 292 1.49 2.44 16.85
N ASN A 293 2.27 3.50 16.79
CA ASN A 293 3.66 3.54 16.37
C ASN A 293 4.62 3.71 17.57
N GLU A 294 4.09 3.88 18.78
CA GLU A 294 4.84 4.09 20.00
C GLU A 294 5.01 2.79 20.80
N ASN A 295 6.02 2.76 21.65
CA ASN A 295 6.18 1.70 22.63
C ASN A 295 5.32 2.02 23.86
N LEU A 296 4.16 1.36 23.98
CA LEU A 296 3.23 1.58 25.10
C LEU A 296 3.81 1.11 26.44
N GLU A 297 4.72 0.12 26.45
CA GLU A 297 5.38 -0.36 27.68
C GLU A 297 6.26 0.74 28.27
N GLN A 298 7.02 1.45 27.43
CA GLN A 298 7.73 2.65 27.86
C GLN A 298 6.80 3.77 28.33
N GLY A 299 5.61 3.87 27.72
CA GLY A 299 4.55 4.80 28.17
C GLY A 299 4.06 4.46 29.58
N ILE A 300 3.94 3.17 29.91
CA ILE A 300 3.57 2.70 31.27
C ILE A 300 4.66 3.07 32.27
N GLU A 301 5.93 2.79 31.95
CA GLU A 301 7.06 3.16 32.81
C GLU A 301 7.13 4.67 33.10
N LYS A 302 6.79 5.51 32.12
CA LYS A 302 6.76 6.97 32.23
C LYS A 302 5.45 7.50 32.87
N GLY A 303 4.47 6.64 33.17
CA GLY A 303 3.16 7.03 33.70
C GLY A 303 2.25 7.77 32.70
N THR A 304 2.55 7.75 31.40
CA THR A 304 1.72 8.39 30.36
C THR A 304 0.63 7.45 29.82
N PHE A 305 0.81 6.14 29.99
CA PHE A 305 -0.17 5.13 29.61
C PHE A 305 -0.48 4.19 30.77
N ARG A 306 -1.73 3.76 30.91
CA ARG A 306 -2.18 2.91 32.02
C ARG A 306 -1.90 1.44 31.70
N GLU A 307 -1.34 0.73 32.65
CA GLU A 307 -1.04 -0.72 32.57
C GLU A 307 -2.33 -1.56 32.44
N ASP A 308 -3.38 -1.22 33.20
CA ASP A 308 -4.66 -1.94 33.17
C ASP A 308 -5.35 -1.81 31.81
N LEU A 309 -5.29 -0.65 31.17
CA LEU A 309 -5.78 -0.45 29.82
C LEU A 309 -4.94 -1.23 28.80
N TYR A 310 -3.61 -1.20 28.92
CA TYR A 310 -2.72 -1.94 28.03
C TYR A 310 -3.07 -3.42 27.99
N HIS A 311 -3.23 -4.08 29.14
CA HIS A 311 -3.63 -5.48 29.19
C HIS A 311 -5.01 -5.75 28.58
N ARG A 312 -5.93 -4.79 28.62
CA ARG A 312 -7.27 -4.94 28.05
C ARG A 312 -7.31 -4.78 26.55
N ILE A 313 -6.44 -3.94 25.97
CA ILE A 313 -6.37 -3.72 24.52
C ILE A 313 -5.42 -4.69 23.81
N ASN A 314 -4.46 -5.25 24.53
CA ASN A 314 -3.41 -6.14 24.04
C ASN A 314 -3.75 -7.63 24.27
N GLU A 315 -4.99 -8.05 23.93
CA GLU A 315 -5.36 -9.48 23.94
C GLU A 315 -4.71 -10.24 22.78
N PHE A 316 -4.51 -9.54 21.62
CA PHE A 316 -3.80 -10.08 20.48
C PHE A 316 -2.99 -8.97 19.79
N THR A 317 -1.68 -9.17 19.68
CA THR A 317 -0.78 -8.21 19.02
C THR A 317 -0.50 -8.62 17.58
N LEU A 318 -0.65 -7.67 16.65
CA LEU A 318 -0.19 -7.76 15.27
C LEU A 318 0.98 -6.81 15.04
N ARG A 319 2.12 -7.31 14.58
CA ARG A 319 3.25 -6.48 14.16
C ARG A 319 3.16 -6.21 12.65
N MET A 320 3.09 -4.93 12.29
CA MET A 320 3.20 -4.49 10.90
C MET A 320 4.67 -4.47 10.49
N PRO A 321 5.08 -5.22 9.47
CA PRO A 321 6.44 -5.14 8.97
C PRO A 321 6.67 -3.80 8.26
N ASP A 322 7.87 -3.23 8.45
CA ASP A 322 8.30 -2.08 7.66
C ASP A 322 8.48 -2.47 6.18
N LEU A 323 8.39 -1.49 5.29
CA LEU A 323 8.52 -1.76 3.87
C LEU A 323 9.90 -2.30 3.48
N LYS A 324 10.95 -1.95 4.24
CA LYS A 324 12.31 -2.51 4.09
C LYS A 324 12.38 -4.03 4.38
N GLU A 325 11.48 -4.56 5.21
CA GLU A 325 11.39 -5.98 5.58
C GLU A 325 10.60 -6.80 4.55
N ARG A 326 9.90 -6.13 3.59
CA ARG A 326 9.08 -6.72 2.53
C ARG A 326 9.43 -6.13 1.17
N LYS A 327 10.69 -6.31 0.75
CA LYS A 327 11.24 -5.73 -0.48
C LYS A 327 10.49 -6.17 -1.74
N GLU A 328 9.99 -7.40 -1.76
CA GLU A 328 9.20 -7.97 -2.86
C GLU A 328 7.91 -7.19 -3.11
N ASP A 329 7.31 -6.63 -2.05
CA ASP A 329 6.09 -5.85 -2.14
C ASP A 329 6.32 -4.40 -2.65
N ILE A 330 7.59 -3.99 -2.79
CA ILE A 330 7.93 -2.62 -3.16
C ILE A 330 7.32 -2.23 -4.51
N LEU A 331 7.60 -2.99 -5.57
CA LEU A 331 7.06 -2.69 -6.90
C LEU A 331 5.56 -2.95 -6.99
N LEU A 332 5.08 -3.96 -6.28
CA LEU A 332 3.66 -4.26 -6.16
C LEU A 332 2.86 -3.04 -5.69
N PHE A 333 3.26 -2.45 -4.55
CA PHE A 333 2.60 -1.24 -4.04
C PHE A 333 2.85 0.01 -4.88
N ALA A 334 4.03 0.14 -5.52
CA ALA A 334 4.32 1.27 -6.41
C ALA A 334 3.36 1.28 -7.60
N ASN A 335 3.18 0.13 -8.22
CA ASN A 335 2.27 -0.04 -9.34
C ASN A 335 0.80 0.20 -8.93
N PHE A 336 0.38 -0.33 -7.79
CA PHE A 336 -0.97 -0.08 -7.25
C PHE A 336 -1.23 1.42 -7.02
N PHE A 337 -0.26 2.17 -6.48
CA PHE A 337 -0.40 3.61 -6.31
C PHE A 337 -0.37 4.37 -7.63
N LEU A 338 0.37 3.88 -8.63
CA LEU A 338 0.35 4.44 -9.98
C LEU A 338 -1.04 4.29 -10.62
N ASP A 339 -1.66 3.12 -10.46
CA ASP A 339 -3.02 2.86 -10.96
C ASP A 339 -4.06 3.80 -10.31
N GLN A 340 -3.94 3.99 -8.98
CA GLN A 340 -4.78 4.96 -8.27
C GLN A 340 -4.52 6.39 -8.74
N ALA A 341 -3.25 6.77 -8.90
CA ALA A 341 -2.87 8.10 -9.34
C ALA A 341 -3.31 8.39 -10.78
N ASN A 342 -3.22 7.39 -11.68
CA ASN A 342 -3.74 7.49 -13.04
C ASN A 342 -5.24 7.83 -13.05
N LYS A 343 -6.05 7.09 -12.26
CA LYS A 343 -7.50 7.34 -12.14
C LYS A 343 -7.82 8.70 -11.53
N GLU A 344 -7.06 9.11 -10.50
CA GLU A 344 -7.32 10.37 -9.79
C GLU A 344 -6.89 11.61 -10.61
N LEU A 345 -5.82 11.49 -11.41
CA LEU A 345 -5.21 12.59 -12.17
C LEU A 345 -5.59 12.58 -13.66
N ASP A 346 -6.46 11.64 -14.07
CA ASP A 346 -6.84 11.40 -15.48
C ASP A 346 -5.60 11.24 -16.38
N LYS A 347 -4.62 10.45 -15.89
CA LYS A 347 -3.38 10.08 -16.57
C LYS A 347 -3.43 8.61 -16.96
N HIS A 348 -2.62 8.22 -17.96
CA HIS A 348 -2.59 6.85 -18.48
C HIS A 348 -1.13 6.35 -18.61
N LEU A 349 -0.35 6.46 -17.54
CA LEU A 349 1.02 5.97 -17.53
C LEU A 349 1.03 4.45 -17.46
N ILE A 350 1.90 3.81 -18.24
CA ILE A 350 1.98 2.35 -18.39
C ILE A 350 2.71 1.73 -17.19
N GLY A 351 3.71 2.42 -16.61
CA GLY A 351 4.54 1.88 -15.54
C GLY A 351 5.74 2.76 -15.22
N PHE A 352 6.76 2.13 -14.65
CA PHE A 352 8.04 2.75 -14.33
C PHE A 352 9.11 2.25 -15.33
N ASP A 353 10.08 3.10 -15.71
CA ASP A 353 11.24 2.65 -16.47
C ASP A 353 12.18 1.81 -15.57
N ALA A 354 13.21 1.19 -16.16
CA ALA A 354 14.15 0.33 -15.45
C ALA A 354 14.90 1.06 -14.35
N LYS A 355 15.34 2.30 -14.61
CA LYS A 355 16.08 3.12 -13.65
C LYS A 355 15.19 3.56 -12.49
N ALA A 356 13.95 3.96 -12.77
CA ALA A 356 12.95 4.29 -11.76
C ALA A 356 12.60 3.08 -10.89
N SER A 357 12.41 1.90 -11.49
CA SER A 357 12.13 0.64 -10.79
C SER A 357 13.28 0.26 -9.85
N GLN A 358 14.53 0.39 -10.31
CA GLN A 358 15.71 0.12 -9.49
C GLN A 358 15.84 1.11 -8.33
N ALA A 359 15.60 2.40 -8.56
CA ALA A 359 15.60 3.42 -7.50
C ALA A 359 14.53 3.14 -6.44
N LEU A 360 13.31 2.76 -6.86
CA LEU A 360 12.24 2.37 -5.93
C LEU A 360 12.63 1.17 -5.05
N LEU A 361 13.35 0.18 -5.60
CA LEU A 361 13.81 -1.01 -4.86
C LEU A 361 14.95 -0.71 -3.89
N SER A 362 15.86 0.21 -4.25
CA SER A 362 17.05 0.52 -3.45
C SER A 362 16.78 1.50 -2.30
N TYR A 363 15.69 2.27 -2.36
CA TYR A 363 15.39 3.28 -1.36
C TYR A 363 14.87 2.66 -0.04
N HIS A 364 15.21 3.26 1.11
CA HIS A 364 14.91 2.71 2.44
C HIS A 364 13.46 2.94 2.92
N TRP A 365 12.71 3.82 2.30
CA TRP A 365 11.30 4.13 2.60
C TRP A 365 11.00 4.45 4.07
N PRO A 366 11.62 5.47 4.68
CA PRO A 366 11.39 5.80 6.09
C PRO A 366 9.93 6.15 6.41
N GLY A 367 9.19 6.70 5.46
CA GLY A 367 7.74 6.96 5.57
C GLY A 367 6.86 5.84 4.99
N ASN A 368 7.42 4.64 4.76
CA ASN A 368 6.71 3.44 4.32
C ASN A 368 5.77 3.69 3.12
N LEU A 369 4.56 3.13 3.15
CA LEU A 369 3.56 3.24 2.06
C LEU A 369 3.02 4.67 1.89
N ARG A 370 2.92 5.47 2.97
CA ARG A 370 2.45 6.86 2.90
C ARG A 370 3.40 7.72 2.07
N GLN A 371 4.69 7.63 2.31
CA GLN A 371 5.71 8.36 1.53
C GLN A 371 5.68 7.91 0.07
N ARG A 372 5.64 6.59 -0.17
CA ARG A 372 5.58 6.04 -1.52
C ARG A 372 4.39 6.52 -2.30
N LYS A 373 3.17 6.44 -1.74
CA LYS A 373 1.96 6.94 -2.36
C LYS A 373 2.12 8.40 -2.83
N ASN A 374 2.69 9.25 -1.98
CA ASN A 374 2.90 10.66 -2.31
C ASN A 374 3.94 10.85 -3.43
N ILE A 375 5.05 10.10 -3.40
CA ILE A 375 6.09 10.17 -4.44
C ILE A 375 5.54 9.68 -5.78
N VAL A 376 4.86 8.54 -5.81
CA VAL A 376 4.26 8.00 -7.04
C VAL A 376 3.20 8.96 -7.60
N LYS A 377 2.31 9.51 -6.75
CA LYS A 377 1.30 10.47 -7.18
C LYS A 377 1.93 11.74 -7.78
N ARG A 378 2.99 12.29 -7.13
CA ARG A 378 3.75 13.43 -7.64
C ARG A 378 4.40 13.11 -8.99
N ALA A 379 5.08 11.96 -9.08
CA ALA A 379 5.73 11.52 -10.31
C ALA A 379 4.72 11.31 -11.46
N THR A 380 3.55 10.74 -11.15
CA THR A 380 2.45 10.60 -12.14
C THR A 380 2.00 11.95 -12.68
N LEU A 381 1.87 12.97 -11.82
CA LEU A 381 1.48 14.32 -12.24
C LEU A 381 2.54 14.94 -13.17
N LEU A 382 3.82 14.77 -12.84
CA LEU A 382 4.95 15.39 -13.56
C LEU A 382 5.30 14.66 -14.86
N ALA A 383 4.97 13.40 -14.99
CA ALA A 383 5.33 12.58 -16.14
C ALA A 383 4.72 13.12 -17.44
N GLN A 384 5.58 13.28 -18.45
CA GLN A 384 5.24 13.75 -19.81
C GLN A 384 5.21 12.60 -20.84
N GLY A 385 5.85 11.46 -20.49
CA GLY A 385 5.92 10.26 -21.35
C GLY A 385 4.88 9.21 -21.00
N SER A 386 5.07 8.00 -21.53
CA SER A 386 4.21 6.84 -21.21
C SER A 386 4.66 6.10 -19.94
N PHE A 387 5.86 6.38 -19.44
CA PHE A 387 6.45 5.77 -18.25
C PHE A 387 6.98 6.83 -17.30
N ILE A 388 6.94 6.54 -16.01
CA ILE A 388 7.62 7.36 -15.00
C ILE A 388 9.11 7.03 -15.08
N THR A 389 9.94 8.06 -15.23
CA THR A 389 11.40 7.95 -15.22
C THR A 389 11.95 8.35 -13.85
N LEU A 390 13.25 8.12 -13.66
CA LEU A 390 13.96 8.50 -12.42
C LEU A 390 13.85 10.01 -12.13
N LEU A 391 13.73 10.83 -13.16
CA LEU A 391 13.69 12.28 -13.04
C LEU A 391 12.41 12.77 -12.37
N GLU A 392 11.25 12.18 -12.69
CA GLU A 392 9.97 12.52 -12.09
C GLU A 392 9.81 11.97 -10.66
N LEU A 393 10.52 10.90 -10.32
CA LEU A 393 10.53 10.38 -8.94
C LEU A 393 11.21 11.35 -7.96
N GLY A 394 12.14 12.20 -8.45
CA GLY A 394 12.81 13.25 -7.69
C GLY A 394 14.17 12.85 -7.13
N THR A 395 14.96 13.87 -6.78
CA THR A 395 16.33 13.73 -6.27
C THR A 395 16.43 13.02 -4.93
N ASP A 396 15.36 13.02 -4.14
CA ASP A 396 15.30 12.38 -2.82
C ASP A 396 15.58 10.86 -2.89
N LEU A 397 15.30 10.22 -4.04
CA LEU A 397 15.59 8.81 -4.31
C LEU A 397 17.00 8.58 -4.88
N LEU A 398 17.70 9.65 -5.32
CA LEU A 398 19.04 9.56 -5.91
C LEU A 398 20.16 9.52 -4.85
N ASP A 399 19.93 10.10 -3.66
CA ASP A 399 20.94 10.21 -2.61
C ASP A 399 21.39 8.86 -2.01
N THR A 400 20.71 7.76 -2.33
CA THR A 400 21.09 6.42 -1.87
C THR A 400 21.97 5.65 -2.86
N THR A 401 22.18 6.13 -4.09
CA THR A 401 23.01 5.46 -5.12
C THR A 401 24.39 6.08 -5.29
N THR A 402 24.63 7.24 -4.69
CA THR A 402 25.95 7.85 -4.72
C THR A 402 26.62 7.58 -3.38
N THR A 403 27.51 6.57 -3.39
CA THR A 403 28.71 6.42 -2.53
C THR A 403 28.82 7.39 -1.36
N CYS A 404 29.13 6.82 -0.20
CA CYS A 404 29.77 7.48 0.94
C CYS A 404 30.69 8.66 0.56
N THR A 405 30.07 9.79 0.23
CA THR A 405 30.64 11.09 0.45
C THR A 405 29.82 11.67 1.58
N THR A 406 30.35 11.54 2.75
CA THR A 406 29.89 12.02 4.03
C THR A 406 29.39 13.46 3.92
N SER A 407 28.08 13.65 3.69
CA SER A 407 27.45 14.89 4.09
C SER A 407 27.30 14.83 5.62
N MET A 408 28.27 15.36 6.33
CA MET A 408 28.28 15.51 7.76
C MET A 408 27.14 16.45 8.19
N SER A 409 25.96 15.89 8.54
CA SER A 409 24.86 16.67 9.13
C SER A 409 25.05 16.78 10.63
N LEU A 410 25.21 17.99 11.12
CA LEU A 410 25.48 18.37 12.51
C LEU A 410 24.18 18.35 13.34
N ARG A 411 23.79 17.20 13.92
CA ARG A 411 22.57 17.10 14.75
C ARG A 411 22.73 16.44 16.12
N ASN A 412 23.93 15.92 16.48
CA ASN A 412 24.25 15.43 17.83
C ASN A 412 25.55 16.06 18.31
N GLU A 413 25.60 16.60 19.51
CA GLU A 413 26.76 17.35 20.03
C GLU A 413 28.06 16.53 20.06
N GLU A 414 28.00 15.24 20.38
CA GLU A 414 29.20 14.36 20.39
C GLU A 414 29.67 14.00 18.98
N THR A 415 28.76 13.69 18.08
CA THR A 415 29.09 13.39 16.67
C THR A 415 29.55 14.64 15.93
N GLU A 416 29.03 15.81 16.28
CA GLU A 416 29.41 17.09 15.72
C GLU A 416 30.86 17.45 16.07
N LYS A 417 31.26 17.22 17.31
CA LYS A 417 32.63 17.44 17.77
C LYS A 417 33.63 16.52 17.06
N GLU A 418 33.30 15.25 16.88
CA GLU A 418 34.12 14.29 16.14
C GLU A 418 34.27 14.68 14.67
N HIS A 419 33.22 15.13 14.00
CA HIS A 419 33.25 15.59 12.63
C HIS A 419 34.12 16.85 12.44
N ILE A 420 34.05 17.79 13.39
CA ILE A 420 34.91 18.99 13.35
C ILE A 420 36.38 18.60 13.53
N LEU A 421 36.69 17.69 14.46
CA LEU A 421 38.07 17.22 14.68
C LEU A 421 38.63 16.48 13.44
N GLU A 422 37.80 15.64 12.81
CA GLU A 422 38.21 14.90 11.62
C GLU A 422 38.43 15.83 10.42
N ALA A 423 37.53 16.80 10.19
CA ALA A 423 37.71 17.81 9.14
C ALA A 423 39.00 18.67 9.34
N LEU A 424 39.35 18.99 10.59
CA LEU A 424 40.57 19.69 10.91
C LEU A 424 41.80 18.83 10.66
N ARG A 425 41.80 17.55 11.00
CA ARG A 425 42.89 16.60 10.69
C ARG A 425 43.11 16.48 9.19
N GLN A 426 42.04 16.27 8.42
CA GLN A 426 42.12 16.13 6.96
C GLN A 426 42.62 17.39 6.25
N THR A 427 42.41 18.56 6.84
CA THR A 427 42.82 19.85 6.26
C THR A 427 44.13 20.40 6.88
N GLY A 428 44.84 19.62 7.71
CA GLY A 428 46.05 20.04 8.37
C GLY A 428 45.86 21.27 9.26
N ASN A 429 44.80 21.32 10.04
CA ASN A 429 44.38 22.42 10.92
C ASN A 429 44.05 23.73 10.20
N ASN A 430 43.80 23.69 8.90
CA ASN A 430 43.38 24.86 8.14
C ASN A 430 41.86 25.13 8.32
N LYS A 431 41.55 26.08 9.21
CA LYS A 431 40.15 26.41 9.59
C LYS A 431 39.26 26.86 8.41
N SER A 432 39.86 27.49 7.38
CA SER A 432 39.09 27.93 6.20
C SER A 432 38.70 26.74 5.30
N LYS A 433 39.65 25.81 5.07
CA LYS A 433 39.40 24.60 4.30
C LYS A 433 38.48 23.63 5.06
N ALA A 434 38.61 23.52 6.38
CA ALA A 434 37.75 22.72 7.22
C ALA A 434 36.29 23.24 7.20
N ALA A 435 36.07 24.55 7.24
CA ALA A 435 34.73 25.14 7.11
C ALA A 435 34.11 24.84 5.75
N GLN A 436 34.88 24.89 4.65
CA GLN A 436 34.42 24.49 3.32
C GLN A 436 34.07 22.98 3.25
N LEU A 437 34.91 22.13 3.85
CA LEU A 437 34.67 20.67 3.90
C LEU A 437 33.39 20.32 4.66
N LEU A 438 33.10 21.07 5.74
CA LEU A 438 31.89 20.92 6.57
C LEU A 438 30.68 21.67 6.00
N ASN A 439 30.82 22.37 4.87
CA ASN A 439 29.80 23.20 4.23
C ASN A 439 29.14 24.22 5.19
N ILE A 440 29.98 24.86 6.05
CA ILE A 440 29.57 25.89 7.01
C ILE A 440 30.43 27.16 6.86
N ASP A 441 29.88 28.27 7.31
CA ASP A 441 30.63 29.53 7.36
C ASP A 441 31.83 29.46 8.35
N ARG A 442 32.93 30.11 7.99
CA ARG A 442 34.12 30.19 8.84
C ARG A 442 33.79 30.70 10.26
N LYS A 443 32.88 31.68 10.37
CA LYS A 443 32.41 32.25 11.64
C LYS A 443 31.68 31.21 12.49
N THR A 444 30.86 30.39 11.86
CA THR A 444 30.13 29.28 12.49
C THR A 444 31.10 28.22 13.01
N LEU A 445 32.14 27.85 12.24
CA LEU A 445 33.16 26.92 12.70
C LEU A 445 33.93 27.47 13.92
N TYR A 446 34.30 28.75 13.92
CA TYR A 446 34.96 29.38 15.07
C TYR A 446 34.09 29.36 16.34
N ASN A 447 32.78 29.64 16.20
CA ASN A 447 31.86 29.59 17.34
C ASN A 447 31.74 28.16 17.90
N LYS A 448 31.72 27.14 17.03
CA LYS A 448 31.63 25.72 17.43
C LYS A 448 32.95 25.23 18.05
N LEU A 449 34.10 25.61 17.54
CA LEU A 449 35.39 25.32 18.17
C LEU A 449 35.47 25.86 19.58
N LYS A 450 34.95 27.09 19.81
CA LYS A 450 34.87 27.71 21.11
C LYS A 450 33.86 27.02 22.04
N LEU A 451 32.70 26.59 21.51
CA LEU A 451 31.65 25.88 22.24
C LEU A 451 32.15 24.53 22.75
N TYR A 452 32.92 23.82 21.93
CA TYR A 452 33.41 22.46 22.25
C TYR A 452 34.81 22.46 22.91
N ASN A 453 35.37 23.63 23.28
CA ASN A 453 36.69 23.77 23.88
C ASN A 453 37.81 23.03 23.09
N ILE A 454 37.81 23.18 21.77
CA ILE A 454 38.80 22.57 20.87
C ILE A 454 39.89 23.61 20.66
N ASP A 455 41.03 23.50 21.38
CA ASP A 455 42.21 24.30 21.21
C ASP A 455 43.09 23.70 20.09
N LEU A 456 43.55 24.55 19.14
CA LEU A 456 44.36 24.20 17.96
C LEU A 456 45.69 24.94 17.95
#